data_b35b69779d1a1a167f8877411f940b17
#
_entry.id   b35b69779d1a1a167f8877411f940b17
#
_cell.length_a   1.000
_cell.length_b   1.000
_cell.length_c   1.000
_cell.angle_alpha   90.00
_cell.angle_beta   90.00
_cell.angle_gamma   90.00
#
_symmetry.space_group_name_H-M   'P 1'
#
loop_
_entity.id
_entity.type
_entity.pdbx_description
1 polymer ?
#
loop_
_entity_poly.entity_id
_entity_poly.type
_entity_poly.pdbx_seq_one_letter_code
_entity_poly.pdbx_strand_id
1 'polypeptide(L)'
;IVAALSIAQAFQTIVSRNNIPSDDLVISITQVHSGTTDNVIPEIAYLNGTVRTFDLSVQEMVIERMEKIISGFAMSFEVDAKLNYEKGYPPTINHDDATNFAIEVAKDVCGSDQVLTSVGKEMGAEDFSYMLEKRPGAYLFLGIGEGAGLHNPNYDFNDAAAPVGASFFARLIEKALPLG
;
A
#
# COMPACT_ATOMS: atom_id res chain seq x y z
N ILE A 1 4.04 -27.63 8.62
CA ILE A 1 4.16 -26.50 9.53
C ILE A 1 5.60 -26.00 9.56
N VAL A 2 6.58 -26.83 9.90
CA VAL A 2 7.98 -26.41 10.07
C VAL A 2 8.52 -25.76 8.79
N ALA A 3 8.31 -26.36 7.64
CA ALA A 3 8.72 -25.79 6.34
C ALA A 3 8.09 -24.40 6.10
N ALA A 4 6.78 -24.27 6.35
CA ALA A 4 6.06 -23.00 6.19
C ALA A 4 6.60 -21.90 7.10
N LEU A 5 6.84 -22.19 8.38
CA LEU A 5 7.43 -21.23 9.32
C LEU A 5 8.85 -20.83 8.92
N SER A 6 9.65 -21.77 8.43
CA SER A 6 11.00 -21.49 7.93
C SER A 6 10.99 -20.58 6.69
N ILE A 7 10.07 -20.81 5.77
CA ILE A 7 9.87 -19.92 4.60
C ILE A 7 9.42 -18.52 5.07
N ALA A 8 8.47 -18.44 6.00
CA ALA A 8 7.99 -17.16 6.53
C ALA A 8 9.10 -16.32 7.16
N GLN A 9 9.98 -16.97 7.97
CA GLN A 9 11.14 -16.31 8.55
C GLN A 9 12.15 -15.90 7.48
N ALA A 10 12.42 -16.76 6.51
CA ALA A 10 13.37 -16.48 5.44
C ALA A 10 12.92 -15.30 4.55
N PHE A 11 11.62 -15.09 4.34
CA PHE A 11 11.10 -13.93 3.63
C PHE A 11 11.49 -12.60 4.28
N GLN A 12 11.65 -12.54 5.61
CA GLN A 12 12.11 -11.34 6.30
C GLN A 12 13.56 -10.97 5.90
N THR A 13 14.35 -11.94 5.44
CA THR A 13 15.72 -11.68 4.98
C THR A 13 15.75 -10.93 3.65
N ILE A 14 14.68 -10.94 2.87
CA ILE A 14 14.59 -10.16 1.63
C ILE A 14 14.72 -8.67 1.96
N VAL A 15 13.94 -8.18 2.93
CA VAL A 15 14.01 -6.79 3.38
C VAL A 15 15.38 -6.46 3.96
N SER A 16 15.90 -7.32 4.84
CA SER A 16 17.11 -6.99 5.63
C SER A 16 18.43 -7.28 4.91
N ARG A 17 18.46 -8.09 3.84
CA ARG A 17 19.68 -8.56 3.17
C ARG A 17 19.70 -8.42 1.66
N ASN A 18 18.55 -8.23 1.01
CA ASN A 18 18.48 -8.14 -0.45
C ASN A 18 18.01 -6.76 -0.93
N ASN A 19 17.30 -6.03 -0.09
CA ASN A 19 16.85 -4.68 -0.41
C ASN A 19 17.96 -3.65 -0.16
N ILE A 20 18.03 -2.63 -1.02
CA ILE A 20 18.90 -1.47 -0.79
C ILE A 20 18.27 -0.64 0.34
N PRO A 21 19.03 -0.19 1.36
CA PRO A 21 18.45 0.51 2.52
C PRO A 21 17.68 1.80 2.20
N SER A 22 17.93 2.41 1.04
CA SER A 22 17.21 3.58 0.55
C SER A 22 15.85 3.28 -0.07
N ASP A 23 15.58 2.00 -0.37
CA ASP A 23 14.36 1.61 -1.07
C ASP A 23 13.29 1.18 -0.08
N ASP A 24 12.10 1.71 -0.29
CA ASP A 24 10.95 1.40 0.56
C ASP A 24 10.43 0.00 0.23
N LEU A 25 10.54 -0.91 1.17
CA LEU A 25 10.04 -2.28 1.06
C LEU A 25 9.51 -2.78 2.39
N VAL A 26 8.26 -3.25 2.38
CA VAL A 26 7.64 -3.93 3.52
C VAL A 26 7.14 -5.31 3.06
N ILE A 27 7.50 -6.35 3.80
CA ILE A 27 6.97 -7.71 3.65
C ILE A 27 6.36 -8.12 4.97
N SER A 28 5.04 -8.34 4.97
CA SER A 28 4.30 -8.75 6.17
C SER A 28 3.64 -10.11 5.93
N ILE A 29 3.94 -11.08 6.77
CA ILE A 29 3.17 -12.32 6.87
C ILE A 29 2.01 -12.05 7.80
N THR A 30 0.79 -12.14 7.28
CA THR A 30 -0.43 -11.76 8.01
C THR A 30 -1.30 -12.94 8.41
N GLN A 31 -1.10 -14.10 7.78
CA GLN A 31 -1.86 -15.32 8.10
C GLN A 31 -0.96 -16.55 8.00
N VAL A 32 -1.16 -17.47 8.95
CA VAL A 32 -0.59 -18.81 8.94
C VAL A 32 -1.69 -19.78 9.35
N HIS A 33 -2.03 -20.70 8.48
CA HIS A 33 -3.07 -21.70 8.74
C HIS A 33 -2.54 -23.10 8.51
N SER A 34 -2.65 -23.97 9.48
CA SER A 34 -2.28 -25.38 9.37
C SER A 34 -2.72 -26.17 10.61
N GLY A 35 -3.17 -27.40 10.39
CA GLY A 35 -3.54 -28.33 11.47
C GLY A 35 -4.90 -28.06 12.11
N THR A 36 -5.48 -29.13 12.69
CA THR A 36 -6.76 -29.10 13.39
C THR A 36 -6.74 -29.85 14.72
N THR A 37 -5.67 -30.59 14.99
CA THR A 37 -5.51 -31.40 16.20
C THR A 37 -4.03 -31.49 16.61
N ASP A 38 -3.79 -31.83 17.85
CA ASP A 38 -2.46 -31.80 18.50
C ASP A 38 -1.56 -33.00 18.17
N ASN A 39 -2.13 -34.10 17.71
CA ASN A 39 -1.44 -35.37 17.49
C ASN A 39 -1.35 -35.81 16.03
N VAL A 40 -1.71 -34.96 15.06
CA VAL A 40 -1.65 -35.24 13.62
C VAL A 40 -0.87 -34.14 12.89
N ILE A 41 0.16 -34.54 12.14
CA ILE A 41 0.88 -33.62 11.25
C ILE A 41 -0.01 -33.32 10.05
N PRO A 42 -0.37 -32.06 9.80
CA PRO A 42 -1.23 -31.70 8.69
C PRO A 42 -0.51 -31.86 7.34
N GLU A 43 -1.25 -32.23 6.32
CA GLU A 43 -0.76 -32.36 4.95
C GLU A 43 -0.45 -31.01 4.32
N ILE A 44 -1.22 -29.97 4.67
CA ILE A 44 -1.13 -28.65 4.05
C ILE A 44 -0.86 -27.56 5.11
N ALA A 45 -0.02 -26.61 4.75
CA ALA A 45 0.13 -25.34 5.44
C ALA A 45 -0.05 -24.19 4.44
N TYR A 46 -0.72 -23.14 4.88
CA TYR A 46 -0.98 -21.94 4.11
C TYR A 46 -0.40 -20.71 4.79
N LEU A 47 0.34 -19.92 4.00
CA LEU A 47 0.87 -18.62 4.39
C LEU A 47 0.24 -17.55 3.51
N ASN A 48 -0.15 -16.44 4.10
CA ASN A 48 -0.56 -15.25 3.36
C ASN A 48 0.11 -14.01 3.92
N GLY A 49 0.22 -12.99 3.06
CA GLY A 49 0.90 -11.77 3.44
C GLY A 49 0.78 -10.68 2.38
N THR A 50 1.43 -9.57 2.66
CA THR A 50 1.48 -8.43 1.73
C THR A 50 2.92 -8.01 1.47
N VAL A 51 3.15 -7.52 0.25
CA VAL A 51 4.39 -6.83 -0.16
C VAL A 51 4.01 -5.42 -0.55
N ARG A 52 4.72 -4.44 -0.03
CA ARG A 52 4.52 -3.02 -0.35
C ARG A 52 5.84 -2.39 -0.73
N THR A 53 5.88 -1.74 -1.87
CA THR A 53 7.01 -0.97 -2.38
C THR A 53 6.51 0.09 -3.35
N PHE A 54 7.28 1.16 -3.54
CA PHE A 54 6.99 2.19 -4.55
C PHE A 54 7.70 1.93 -5.88
N ASP A 55 8.59 0.94 -5.96
CA ASP A 55 9.38 0.65 -7.15
C ASP A 55 9.07 -0.73 -7.73
N LEU A 56 8.73 -0.76 -9.02
CA LEU A 56 8.44 -2.00 -9.74
C LEU A 56 9.65 -2.93 -9.83
N SER A 57 10.86 -2.38 -9.91
CA SER A 57 12.08 -3.21 -9.95
C SER A 57 12.33 -3.90 -8.61
N VAL A 58 12.01 -3.24 -7.50
CA VAL A 58 12.02 -3.84 -6.15
C VAL A 58 10.97 -4.94 -6.05
N GLN A 59 9.76 -4.72 -6.61
CA GLN A 59 8.72 -5.75 -6.63
C GLN A 59 9.18 -7.01 -7.39
N GLU A 60 9.80 -6.84 -8.55
CA GLU A 60 10.33 -7.95 -9.35
C GLU A 60 11.43 -8.71 -8.61
N MET A 61 12.36 -8.00 -7.98
CA MET A 61 13.40 -8.59 -7.13
C MET A 61 12.78 -9.40 -5.98
N VAL A 62 11.74 -8.89 -5.32
CA VAL A 62 11.05 -9.60 -4.24
C VAL A 62 10.44 -10.90 -4.72
N ILE A 63 9.73 -10.89 -5.86
CA ILE A 63 9.11 -12.09 -6.45
C ILE A 63 10.20 -13.15 -6.72
N GLU A 64 11.28 -12.77 -7.41
CA GLU A 64 12.38 -13.67 -7.71
C GLU A 64 13.01 -14.27 -6.44
N ARG A 65 13.20 -13.44 -5.40
CA ARG A 65 13.75 -13.89 -4.13
C ARG A 65 12.82 -14.83 -3.37
N MET A 66 11.51 -14.54 -3.36
CA MET A 66 10.51 -15.43 -2.77
C MET A 66 10.50 -16.80 -3.44
N GLU A 67 10.52 -16.85 -4.76
CA GLU A 67 10.55 -18.10 -5.52
C GLU A 67 11.82 -18.92 -5.20
N LYS A 68 13.00 -18.27 -5.14
CA LYS A 68 14.25 -18.93 -4.77
C LYS A 68 14.23 -19.48 -3.36
N ILE A 69 13.70 -18.73 -2.40
CA ILE A 69 13.57 -19.17 -1.01
C ILE A 69 12.62 -20.37 -0.92
N ILE A 70 11.45 -20.29 -1.55
CA ILE A 70 10.48 -21.39 -1.59
C ILE A 70 11.11 -22.65 -2.17
N SER A 71 11.76 -22.55 -3.32
CA SER A 71 12.39 -23.68 -3.98
C SER A 71 13.49 -24.32 -3.12
N GLY A 72 14.30 -23.51 -2.44
CA GLY A 72 15.35 -24.00 -1.54
C GLY A 72 14.78 -24.75 -0.33
N PHE A 73 13.76 -24.21 0.30
CA PHE A 73 13.11 -24.87 1.45
C PHE A 73 12.27 -26.07 1.04
N ALA A 74 11.58 -26.02 -0.10
CA ALA A 74 10.83 -27.15 -0.65
C ALA A 74 11.76 -28.36 -0.86
N MET A 75 12.92 -28.14 -1.45
CA MET A 75 13.95 -29.17 -1.63
C MET A 75 14.48 -29.68 -0.28
N SER A 76 14.77 -28.79 0.66
CA SER A 76 15.38 -29.18 1.96
C SER A 76 14.41 -29.93 2.88
N PHE A 77 13.13 -29.66 2.79
CA PHE A 77 12.11 -30.29 3.62
C PHE A 77 11.30 -31.38 2.88
N GLU A 78 11.64 -31.67 1.61
CA GLU A 78 10.97 -32.66 0.76
C GLU A 78 9.45 -32.41 0.69
N VAL A 79 9.06 -31.17 0.45
CA VAL A 79 7.66 -30.75 0.33
C VAL A 79 7.41 -30.03 -0.99
N ASP A 80 6.17 -30.08 -1.47
CA ASP A 80 5.73 -29.19 -2.55
C ASP A 80 5.34 -27.84 -1.99
N ALA A 81 5.89 -26.77 -2.57
CA ALA A 81 5.54 -25.41 -2.19
C ALA A 81 5.43 -24.50 -3.43
N LYS A 82 4.43 -23.63 -3.43
CA LYS A 82 4.14 -22.75 -4.55
C LYS A 82 3.90 -21.32 -4.06
N LEU A 83 4.41 -20.34 -4.81
CA LEU A 83 4.06 -18.94 -4.66
C LEU A 83 2.86 -18.62 -5.56
N ASN A 84 1.83 -18.01 -4.98
CA ASN A 84 0.83 -17.27 -5.73
C ASN A 84 1.02 -15.79 -5.41
N TYR A 85 1.63 -15.03 -6.33
CA TYR A 85 1.86 -13.61 -6.17
C TYR A 85 0.87 -12.82 -7.01
N GLU A 86 -0.05 -12.14 -6.35
CA GLU A 86 -1.03 -11.27 -7.00
C GLU A 86 -0.52 -9.82 -6.94
N LYS A 87 -0.28 -9.24 -8.13
CA LYS A 87 0.07 -7.83 -8.23
C LYS A 87 -1.18 -6.99 -7.93
N GLY A 88 -1.11 -6.22 -6.84
CA GLY A 88 -2.15 -5.29 -6.44
C GLY A 88 -2.06 -3.94 -7.17
N TYR A 89 -2.51 -2.87 -6.51
CA TYR A 89 -2.47 -1.52 -7.06
C TYR A 89 -1.03 -1.03 -7.30
N PRO A 90 -0.78 -0.30 -8.41
CA PRO A 90 0.48 0.40 -8.59
C PRO A 90 0.63 1.52 -7.55
N PRO A 91 1.83 2.08 -7.37
CA PRO A 91 2.03 3.25 -6.53
C PRO A 91 1.16 4.43 -6.97
N THR A 92 0.54 5.12 -6.02
CA THR A 92 -0.21 6.35 -6.28
C THR A 92 0.77 7.50 -6.41
N ILE A 93 1.08 7.91 -7.64
CA ILE A 93 2.05 8.96 -7.95
C ILE A 93 1.31 10.12 -8.60
N ASN A 94 1.25 11.25 -7.89
CA ASN A 94 0.63 12.47 -8.40
C ASN A 94 1.45 13.10 -9.53
N HIS A 95 0.78 13.76 -10.45
CA HIS A 95 1.42 14.58 -11.49
C HIS A 95 1.64 16.00 -10.97
N ASP A 96 2.82 16.54 -11.17
CA ASP A 96 3.25 17.83 -10.61
C ASP A 96 2.29 18.98 -10.94
N ASP A 97 1.91 19.15 -12.21
CA ASP A 97 1.02 20.25 -12.63
C ASP A 97 -0.37 20.14 -12.00
N ALA A 98 -0.93 18.91 -11.93
CA ALA A 98 -2.22 18.67 -11.31
C ALA A 98 -2.15 18.89 -9.79
N THR A 99 -1.05 18.51 -9.18
CA THR A 99 -0.79 18.72 -7.74
C THR A 99 -0.69 20.20 -7.42
N ASN A 100 0.09 20.95 -8.18
CA ASN A 100 0.25 22.40 -8.00
C ASN A 100 -1.09 23.12 -8.15
N PHE A 101 -1.88 22.78 -9.18
CA PHE A 101 -3.21 23.34 -9.37
C PHE A 101 -4.14 23.01 -8.21
N ALA A 102 -4.14 21.77 -7.72
CA ALA A 102 -4.94 21.35 -6.58
C ALA A 102 -4.53 22.05 -5.28
N ILE A 103 -3.23 22.28 -5.05
CA ILE A 103 -2.72 23.03 -3.91
C ILE A 103 -3.25 24.49 -3.92
N GLU A 104 -3.24 25.15 -5.08
CA GLU A 104 -3.80 26.52 -5.20
C GLU A 104 -5.29 26.55 -4.87
N VAL A 105 -6.06 25.58 -5.37
CA VAL A 105 -7.49 25.46 -5.08
C VAL A 105 -7.72 25.20 -3.58
N ALA A 106 -6.94 24.31 -2.99
CA ALA A 106 -7.04 24.03 -1.55
C ALA A 106 -6.75 25.27 -0.70
N LYS A 107 -5.74 26.06 -1.07
CA LYS A 107 -5.43 27.34 -0.39
C LYS A 107 -6.55 28.36 -0.50
N ASP A 108 -7.23 28.43 -1.64
CA ASP A 108 -8.39 29.31 -1.81
C ASP A 108 -9.56 28.92 -0.88
N VAL A 109 -9.75 27.61 -0.62
CA VAL A 109 -10.86 27.09 0.18
C VAL A 109 -10.55 27.11 1.68
N CYS A 110 -9.35 26.69 2.08
CA CYS A 110 -9.00 26.48 3.48
C CYS A 110 -8.05 27.55 4.05
N GLY A 111 -7.43 28.36 3.19
CA GLY A 111 -6.32 29.23 3.57
C GLY A 111 -4.96 28.51 3.53
N SER A 112 -3.91 29.28 3.27
CA SER A 112 -2.57 28.74 3.03
C SER A 112 -2.00 27.97 4.23
N ASP A 113 -2.34 28.37 5.44
CA ASP A 113 -1.82 27.79 6.68
C ASP A 113 -2.43 26.38 6.98
N GLN A 114 -3.51 26.04 6.32
CA GLN A 114 -4.21 24.76 6.47
C GLN A 114 -3.85 23.73 5.39
N VAL A 115 -2.97 24.08 4.46
CA VAL A 115 -2.60 23.22 3.33
C VAL A 115 -1.16 22.72 3.49
N LEU A 116 -1.02 21.43 3.75
CA LEU A 116 0.29 20.77 3.77
C LEU A 116 0.68 20.42 2.33
N THR A 117 1.75 21.02 1.85
CA THR A 117 2.24 20.82 0.47
C THR A 117 3.30 19.73 0.35
N SER A 118 3.77 19.21 1.46
CA SER A 118 4.73 18.10 1.52
C SER A 118 4.32 17.15 2.64
N VAL A 119 3.90 15.97 2.27
CA VAL A 119 3.62 14.85 3.17
C VAL A 119 4.62 13.73 2.88
N GLY A 120 4.94 12.92 3.89
CA GLY A 120 5.79 11.75 3.70
C GLY A 120 5.14 10.72 2.77
N LYS A 121 5.94 9.74 2.33
CA LYS A 121 5.40 8.59 1.61
C LYS A 121 4.55 7.75 2.55
N GLU A 122 3.36 7.36 2.07
CA GLU A 122 2.43 6.49 2.78
C GLU A 122 2.33 5.13 2.09
N MET A 123 2.44 4.05 2.87
CA MET A 123 2.34 2.67 2.35
C MET A 123 0.88 2.21 2.17
N GLY A 124 -0.06 3.14 2.00
CA GLY A 124 -1.43 2.88 1.62
C GLY A 124 -1.53 2.33 0.20
N ALA A 125 -2.65 1.71 -0.13
CA ALA A 125 -2.96 1.25 -1.47
C ALA A 125 -4.28 1.88 -1.91
N GLU A 126 -4.29 2.48 -3.12
CA GLU A 126 -5.43 3.21 -3.67
C GLU A 126 -5.66 2.83 -5.12
N ASP A 127 -6.90 2.55 -5.49
CA ASP A 127 -7.28 2.23 -6.87
C ASP A 127 -7.21 3.45 -7.80
N PHE A 128 -7.23 4.65 -7.24
CA PHE A 128 -6.98 5.89 -7.97
C PHE A 128 -5.63 5.90 -8.71
N SER A 129 -4.67 5.08 -8.25
CA SER A 129 -3.40 4.85 -8.93
C SER A 129 -3.57 4.43 -10.40
N TYR A 130 -4.56 3.59 -10.71
CA TYR A 130 -4.87 3.20 -12.10
C TYR A 130 -5.37 4.37 -12.95
N MET A 131 -6.08 5.33 -12.34
CA MET A 131 -6.51 6.54 -13.04
C MET A 131 -5.31 7.43 -13.35
N LEU A 132 -4.37 7.56 -12.41
CA LEU A 132 -3.14 8.33 -12.59
C LEU A 132 -2.23 7.78 -13.69
N GLU A 133 -2.21 6.46 -13.90
CA GLU A 133 -1.51 5.87 -15.04
C GLU A 133 -2.14 6.22 -16.41
N LYS A 134 -3.40 6.59 -16.44
CA LYS A 134 -4.15 6.86 -17.67
C LYS A 134 -4.34 8.35 -17.96
N ARG A 135 -4.37 9.18 -16.92
CA ARG A 135 -4.64 10.62 -17.03
C ARG A 135 -3.86 11.39 -15.98
N PRO A 136 -3.37 12.60 -16.31
CA PRO A 136 -2.83 13.51 -15.32
C PRO A 136 -3.85 13.80 -14.21
N GLY A 137 -3.41 13.73 -12.96
CA GLY A 137 -4.26 13.97 -11.80
C GLY A 137 -3.46 14.05 -10.52
N ALA A 138 -4.15 14.31 -9.42
CA ALA A 138 -3.60 14.32 -8.09
C ALA A 138 -4.58 13.71 -7.08
N TYR A 139 -4.06 12.89 -6.19
CA TYR A 139 -4.74 12.35 -5.02
C TYR A 139 -4.38 13.21 -3.81
N LEU A 140 -5.37 13.64 -3.04
CA LEU A 140 -5.20 14.49 -1.88
C LEU A 140 -5.83 13.86 -0.65
N PHE A 141 -5.26 14.16 0.51
CA PHE A 141 -5.84 13.81 1.79
C PHE A 141 -6.59 14.99 2.38
N LEU A 142 -7.78 14.75 2.90
CA LEU A 142 -8.53 15.70 3.71
C LEU A 142 -8.41 15.29 5.18
N GLY A 143 -7.83 16.17 6.01
CA GLY A 143 -7.76 15.95 7.44
C GLY A 143 -9.16 15.99 8.07
N ILE A 144 -9.47 14.97 8.88
CA ILE A 144 -10.76 14.84 9.57
C ILE A 144 -10.69 15.15 11.08
N GLY A 145 -9.51 15.61 11.55
CA GLY A 145 -9.26 15.86 12.97
C GLY A 145 -8.75 14.63 13.71
N GLU A 146 -8.71 14.70 15.03
CA GLU A 146 -8.25 13.60 15.88
C GLU A 146 -9.32 12.52 15.99
N GLY A 147 -8.91 11.25 16.01
CA GLY A 147 -9.79 10.11 16.10
C GLY A 147 -9.05 8.79 15.92
N ALA A 148 -9.79 7.69 15.94
CA ALA A 148 -9.23 6.37 15.61
C ALA A 148 -8.83 6.35 14.13
N GLY A 149 -7.66 5.79 13.82
CA GLY A 149 -7.18 5.66 12.44
C GLY A 149 -7.99 4.69 11.59
N LEU A 150 -7.72 4.69 10.29
CA LEU A 150 -8.29 3.73 9.33
C LEU A 150 -8.04 2.28 9.80
N HIS A 151 -8.97 1.38 9.51
CA HIS A 151 -8.96 -0.03 9.93
C HIS A 151 -9.07 -0.28 11.45
N ASN A 152 -9.33 0.77 12.25
CA ASN A 152 -9.67 0.61 13.64
C ASN A 152 -11.18 0.39 13.78
N PRO A 153 -11.66 -0.56 14.62
CA PRO A 153 -13.10 -0.80 14.81
C PRO A 153 -13.85 0.40 15.41
N ASN A 154 -13.15 1.36 16.02
CA ASN A 154 -13.72 2.59 16.55
C ASN A 154 -13.55 3.78 15.59
N TYR A 155 -13.17 3.54 14.31
CA TYR A 155 -13.08 4.60 13.33
C TYR A 155 -14.46 5.22 13.09
N ASP A 156 -14.52 6.54 13.15
CA ASP A 156 -15.71 7.32 12.84
C ASP A 156 -15.32 8.51 11.95
N PHE A 157 -15.99 8.65 10.82
CA PHE A 157 -15.73 9.75 9.90
C PHE A 157 -16.31 11.05 10.46
N ASN A 158 -15.51 12.11 10.44
CA ASN A 158 -15.98 13.42 10.86
C ASN A 158 -16.76 14.12 9.73
N ASP A 159 -18.08 14.09 9.80
CA ASP A 159 -18.98 14.71 8.81
C ASP A 159 -18.73 16.22 8.61
N ALA A 160 -18.16 16.90 9.61
CA ALA A 160 -17.79 18.32 9.47
C ALA A 160 -16.70 18.57 8.41
N ALA A 161 -15.97 17.55 8.00
CA ALA A 161 -14.99 17.64 6.91
C ALA A 161 -15.65 17.61 5.52
N ALA A 162 -16.83 17.00 5.36
CA ALA A 162 -17.49 16.83 4.07
C ALA A 162 -17.76 18.15 3.32
N PRO A 163 -18.23 19.25 3.96
CA PRO A 163 -18.40 20.53 3.28
C PRO A 163 -17.11 21.12 2.73
N VAL A 164 -15.97 20.88 3.39
CA VAL A 164 -14.65 21.34 2.91
C VAL A 164 -14.26 20.61 1.64
N GLY A 165 -14.41 19.29 1.61
CA GLY A 165 -14.15 18.48 0.41
C GLY A 165 -15.07 18.86 -0.75
N ALA A 166 -16.36 19.06 -0.49
CA ALA A 166 -17.33 19.50 -1.51
C ALA A 166 -16.97 20.88 -2.08
N SER A 167 -16.60 21.82 -1.21
CA SER A 167 -16.18 23.17 -1.61
C SER A 167 -14.89 23.14 -2.46
N PHE A 168 -13.96 22.25 -2.10
CA PHE A 168 -12.74 22.04 -2.89
C PHE A 168 -13.06 21.61 -4.33
N PHE A 169 -13.92 20.60 -4.52
CA PHE A 169 -14.30 20.13 -5.86
C PHE A 169 -15.09 21.18 -6.64
N ALA A 170 -15.99 21.90 -6.00
CA ALA A 170 -16.71 23.00 -6.65
C ALA A 170 -15.72 24.07 -7.14
N ARG A 171 -14.82 24.51 -6.28
CA ARG A 171 -13.82 25.52 -6.61
C ARG A 171 -12.83 25.05 -7.68
N LEU A 172 -12.46 23.77 -7.66
CA LEU A 172 -11.60 23.16 -8.66
C LEU A 172 -12.23 23.23 -10.04
N ILE A 173 -13.51 22.91 -10.15
CA ILE A 173 -14.26 23.00 -11.43
C ILE A 173 -14.36 24.46 -11.92
N GLU A 174 -14.70 25.39 -11.04
CA GLU A 174 -14.78 26.82 -11.38
C GLU A 174 -13.46 27.37 -11.92
N LYS A 175 -12.33 26.98 -11.32
CA LYS A 175 -10.99 27.40 -11.78
C LYS A 175 -10.55 26.71 -13.07
N ALA A 176 -10.87 25.42 -13.22
CA ALA A 176 -10.48 24.66 -14.41
C ALA A 176 -11.33 25.01 -15.63
N LEU A 177 -12.59 25.38 -15.44
CA LEU A 177 -13.57 25.64 -16.49
C LEU A 177 -14.28 26.99 -16.22
N PRO A 178 -13.56 28.13 -16.29
CA PRO A 178 -14.16 29.44 -16.04
C PRO A 178 -15.28 29.72 -17.04
N LEU A 179 -16.40 30.22 -16.55
CA LEU A 179 -17.46 30.75 -17.42
C LEU A 179 -16.89 31.98 -18.13
N GLY A 180 -16.89 31.96 -19.47
CA GLY A 180 -16.43 33.05 -20.34
C GLY A 180 -17.34 34.26 -20.26
#